data_c5b7e0945504c69d92d1f77540ffb3e5
#
_entry.id   c5b7e0945504c69d92d1f77540ffb3e5
#
_cell.length_a   1.000
_cell.length_b   1.000
_cell.length_c   1.000
_cell.angle_alpha   90.00
_cell.angle_beta   90.00
_cell.angle_gamma   90.00
#
_symmetry.space_group_name_H-M   'P 1'
#
loop_
_entity.id
_entity.type
_entity.pdbx_description
1 polymer ?
#
loop_
_entity_poly.entity_id
_entity_poly.type
_entity_poly.pdbx_seq_one_letter_code
_entity_poly.pdbx_strand_id
1 'polypeptide(L)'
;PEDNASDEAKQAGRWWICPPRFYDIVAEATVTDIAGESHSASLSLPISNRESILTSNLKEMMLRDSVNTVIFTRRNQAGTEIEGIVSVSVYCRKISDVEVGKAFTLPRNLASGVHSLLAICEKDTIKQSFVIFSMNDKRPVISTPDWYYLSSDRFSSEKGNPVYVQFGSSKRDSYAYYALFSGDKVLESGAVKIDSSLVTRQFEYKAEYGDGVCLSLAWVRDGVLYEHSATITKPLADKSLSMKWTTFRNRLQPGQRETWTLSVTDSEGKPADANVMATLYDKSLEAITPF
;
A
#
# COMPACT_ATOMS: atom_id res chain seq x y z
N PRO A 1 22.33 -30.43 -33.36
CA PRO A 1 23.00 -29.82 -32.20
C PRO A 1 22.04 -29.06 -31.25
N GLU A 2 20.74 -28.92 -31.58
CA GLU A 2 19.75 -28.16 -30.81
C GLU A 2 19.02 -28.99 -29.74
N ASP A 3 19.09 -30.31 -29.81
CA ASP A 3 18.31 -31.19 -28.90
C ASP A 3 18.98 -31.48 -27.54
N ASN A 4 20.29 -31.25 -27.40
CA ASN A 4 20.99 -31.54 -26.15
C ASN A 4 20.82 -30.46 -25.06
N ALA A 5 20.52 -29.20 -25.43
CA ALA A 5 20.33 -28.12 -24.47
C ALA A 5 18.97 -28.24 -23.70
N SER A 6 17.99 -28.93 -24.28
CA SER A 6 16.67 -29.13 -23.66
C SER A 6 16.67 -30.20 -22.58
N ASP A 7 17.54 -31.19 -22.65
CA ASP A 7 17.59 -32.32 -21.71
C ASP A 7 18.43 -31.99 -20.45
N GLU A 8 19.50 -31.21 -20.60
CA GLU A 8 20.24 -30.68 -19.43
C GLU A 8 19.41 -29.69 -18.61
N ALA A 9 18.55 -28.87 -19.25
CA ALA A 9 17.65 -27.97 -18.56
C ALA A 9 16.56 -28.71 -17.78
N LYS A 10 16.09 -29.86 -18.25
CA LYS A 10 15.14 -30.73 -17.55
C LYS A 10 15.77 -31.42 -16.33
N GLN A 11 17.04 -31.81 -16.39
CA GLN A 11 17.75 -32.44 -15.28
C GLN A 11 18.09 -31.44 -14.14
N ALA A 12 18.22 -30.15 -14.44
CA ALA A 12 18.52 -29.12 -13.43
C ALA A 12 17.30 -28.62 -12.65
N GLY A 13 16.08 -29.10 -12.93
CA GLY A 13 14.85 -28.63 -12.25
C GLY A 13 14.58 -27.14 -12.47
N ARG A 14 15.25 -26.49 -13.39
CA ARG A 14 15.05 -25.09 -13.77
C ARG A 14 13.99 -25.01 -14.86
N TRP A 15 12.75 -24.80 -14.45
CA TRP A 15 11.73 -24.31 -15.36
C TRP A 15 12.09 -22.86 -15.71
N TRP A 16 12.57 -22.62 -16.91
CA TRP A 16 12.68 -21.27 -17.48
C TRP A 16 11.27 -20.79 -17.75
N ILE A 17 10.66 -20.13 -16.75
CA ILE A 17 9.43 -19.37 -17.00
C ILE A 17 9.87 -18.19 -17.86
N CYS A 18 9.60 -18.27 -19.14
CA CYS A 18 9.84 -17.14 -20.04
C CYS A 18 9.02 -15.95 -19.50
N PRO A 19 9.66 -14.84 -19.15
CA PRO A 19 8.92 -13.71 -18.62
C PRO A 19 7.86 -13.29 -19.65
N PRO A 20 6.67 -12.85 -19.22
CA PRO A 20 5.68 -12.35 -20.13
C PRO A 20 6.25 -11.16 -20.88
N ARG A 21 6.12 -11.16 -22.20
CA ARG A 21 6.54 -10.06 -23.06
C ARG A 21 5.30 -9.47 -23.70
N PHE A 22 5.17 -8.15 -23.62
CA PHE A 22 4.13 -7.38 -24.27
C PHE A 22 4.77 -6.47 -25.29
N TYR A 23 4.11 -6.39 -26.42
CA TYR A 23 4.47 -5.49 -27.51
C TYR A 23 3.19 -4.81 -27.98
N ASP A 24 3.26 -3.54 -28.28
CA ASP A 24 2.23 -2.83 -29.00
C ASP A 24 2.68 -2.63 -30.45
N ILE A 25 1.92 -3.17 -31.38
CA ILE A 25 2.07 -2.82 -32.78
C ILE A 25 1.17 -1.62 -33.03
N VAL A 26 1.78 -0.46 -33.30
CA VAL A 26 1.05 0.75 -33.67
C VAL A 26 1.01 0.85 -35.18
N ALA A 27 -0.20 0.81 -35.73
CA ALA A 27 -0.47 1.11 -37.13
C ALA A 27 -0.94 2.56 -37.24
N GLU A 28 -0.21 3.39 -37.93
CA GLU A 28 -0.57 4.78 -38.24
C GLU A 28 -0.96 4.92 -39.70
N ALA A 29 -2.11 5.54 -39.96
CA ALA A 29 -2.56 5.89 -41.26
C ALA A 29 -2.74 7.40 -41.38
N THR A 30 -2.13 8.02 -42.38
CA THR A 30 -2.31 9.44 -42.67
C THR A 30 -2.89 9.57 -44.08
N VAL A 31 -4.00 10.29 -44.18
CA VAL A 31 -4.63 10.62 -45.45
C VAL A 31 -4.51 12.12 -45.67
N THR A 32 -3.99 12.54 -46.79
CA THR A 32 -3.90 13.94 -47.17
C THR A 32 -4.83 14.18 -48.37
N ASP A 33 -5.70 15.12 -48.30
CA ASP A 33 -6.59 15.50 -49.36
C ASP A 33 -5.89 16.38 -50.42
N ILE A 34 -6.59 16.68 -51.50
CA ILE A 34 -6.07 17.52 -52.60
C ILE A 34 -5.88 19.00 -52.20
N ALA A 35 -6.44 19.45 -51.07
CA ALA A 35 -6.28 20.78 -50.50
C ALA A 35 -5.06 20.84 -49.59
N GLY A 36 -4.42 19.71 -49.29
CA GLY A 36 -3.25 19.59 -48.40
C GLY A 36 -3.62 19.39 -46.92
N GLU A 37 -4.91 19.19 -46.59
CA GLU A 37 -5.31 18.82 -45.24
C GLU A 37 -5.02 17.36 -44.94
N SER A 38 -4.38 17.11 -43.81
CA SER A 38 -3.96 15.75 -43.41
C SER A 38 -4.74 15.31 -42.14
N HIS A 39 -5.32 14.13 -42.22
CA HIS A 39 -5.95 13.44 -41.12
C HIS A 39 -5.17 12.17 -40.80
N SER A 40 -4.82 12.00 -39.53
CA SER A 40 -4.10 10.79 -39.05
C SER A 40 -4.98 10.02 -38.08
N ALA A 41 -4.93 8.70 -38.21
CA ALA A 41 -5.53 7.78 -37.25
C ALA A 41 -4.48 6.74 -36.85
N SER A 42 -4.44 6.36 -35.59
CA SER A 42 -3.57 5.31 -35.07
C SER A 42 -4.40 4.19 -34.44
N LEU A 43 -3.96 2.96 -34.65
CA LEU A 43 -4.51 1.75 -34.04
C LEU A 43 -3.37 1.03 -33.32
N SER A 44 -3.52 0.82 -32.03
CA SER A 44 -2.60 -0.02 -31.24
C SER A 44 -3.16 -1.44 -31.12
N LEU A 45 -2.35 -2.43 -31.51
CA LEU A 45 -2.66 -3.85 -31.39
C LEU A 45 -1.71 -4.46 -30.37
N PRO A 46 -2.17 -4.74 -29.13
CA PRO A 46 -1.35 -5.39 -28.13
C PRO A 46 -1.10 -6.86 -28.51
N ILE A 47 0.15 -7.28 -28.46
CA ILE A 47 0.58 -8.66 -28.70
C ILE A 47 1.34 -9.18 -27.48
N SER A 48 1.01 -10.38 -27.05
CA SER A 48 1.72 -11.06 -25.98
C SER A 48 1.98 -12.53 -26.34
N ASN A 49 3.00 -13.10 -25.73
CA ASN A 49 3.24 -14.55 -25.78
C ASN A 49 2.30 -15.34 -24.82
N ARG A 50 1.37 -14.66 -24.16
CA ARG A 50 0.36 -15.25 -23.26
C ARG A 50 -1.01 -14.64 -23.49
N GLU A 51 -2.04 -15.45 -23.27
CA GLU A 51 -3.45 -15.03 -23.36
C GLU A 51 -3.82 -14.03 -22.27
N SER A 52 -3.24 -14.22 -21.08
CA SER A 52 -3.49 -13.38 -19.90
C SER A 52 -2.27 -13.32 -18.98
N ILE A 53 -2.28 -12.35 -18.08
CA ILE A 53 -1.30 -12.18 -17.01
C ILE A 53 -2.00 -11.97 -15.70
N LEU A 54 -1.55 -12.71 -14.71
CA LEU A 54 -1.87 -12.53 -13.32
C LEU A 54 -0.78 -11.66 -12.66
N THR A 55 -1.17 -10.62 -11.95
CA THR A 55 -0.30 -9.74 -11.15
C THR A 55 -0.82 -9.62 -9.73
N SER A 56 0.00 -9.17 -8.80
CA SER A 56 -0.41 -8.89 -7.43
C SER A 56 0.21 -7.60 -6.91
N ASN A 57 -0.42 -6.99 -5.92
CA ASN A 57 0.11 -5.85 -5.18
C ASN A 57 0.85 -6.30 -3.89
N LEU A 58 1.31 -7.55 -3.84
CA LEU A 58 2.05 -8.08 -2.70
C LEU A 58 3.29 -7.23 -2.42
N LYS A 59 3.39 -6.71 -1.21
CA LYS A 59 4.56 -5.95 -0.77
C LYS A 59 5.72 -6.89 -0.45
N GLU A 60 6.94 -6.45 -0.75
CA GLU A 60 8.15 -7.23 -0.46
C GLU A 60 8.42 -7.38 1.05
N MET A 61 8.06 -6.36 1.84
CA MET A 61 8.23 -6.36 3.30
C MET A 61 6.92 -5.97 3.98
N MET A 62 6.51 -6.75 4.97
CA MET A 62 5.25 -6.55 5.69
C MET A 62 5.42 -6.77 7.18
N LEU A 63 4.83 -5.86 7.96
CA LEU A 63 4.80 -5.98 9.41
C LEU A 63 3.80 -7.08 9.82
N ARG A 64 4.24 -8.04 10.64
CA ARG A 64 3.43 -9.18 11.08
C ARG A 64 2.14 -8.77 11.79
N ASP A 65 2.24 -7.74 12.62
CA ASP A 65 1.13 -7.31 13.48
C ASP A 65 0.13 -6.38 12.76
N SER A 66 0.37 -6.13 11.46
CA SER A 66 -0.55 -5.37 10.58
C SER A 66 -1.52 -6.28 9.84
N VAL A 67 -2.60 -5.69 9.33
CA VAL A 67 -3.48 -6.36 8.39
C VAL A 67 -2.85 -6.29 7.00
N ASN A 68 -2.30 -7.41 6.54
CA ASN A 68 -1.63 -7.50 5.25
C ASN A 68 -2.61 -8.05 4.20
N THR A 69 -3.06 -7.19 3.30
CA THR A 69 -3.97 -7.55 2.21
C THR A 69 -3.24 -7.62 0.88
N VAL A 70 -3.65 -8.58 0.06
CA VAL A 70 -3.15 -8.77 -1.31
C VAL A 70 -4.35 -8.76 -2.24
N ILE A 71 -4.22 -8.10 -3.38
CA ILE A 71 -5.19 -8.10 -4.47
C ILE A 71 -4.49 -8.67 -5.70
N PHE A 72 -5.14 -9.63 -6.33
CA PHE A 72 -4.69 -10.21 -7.59
C PHE A 72 -5.47 -9.55 -8.72
N THR A 73 -4.75 -9.10 -9.74
CA THR A 73 -5.36 -8.53 -10.95
C THR A 73 -4.97 -9.40 -12.14
N ARG A 74 -5.94 -9.76 -12.98
CA ARG A 74 -5.71 -10.55 -14.19
C ARG A 74 -6.14 -9.75 -15.40
N ARG A 75 -5.26 -9.64 -16.39
CA ARG A 75 -5.52 -8.87 -17.61
C ARG A 75 -5.23 -9.71 -18.85
N ASN A 76 -6.06 -9.54 -19.85
CA ASN A 76 -5.84 -10.13 -21.18
C ASN A 76 -4.82 -9.30 -21.99
N GLN A 77 -4.55 -9.74 -23.24
CA GLN A 77 -3.63 -9.04 -24.15
C GLN A 77 -4.05 -7.59 -24.45
N ALA A 78 -5.34 -7.29 -24.44
CA ALA A 78 -5.87 -5.94 -24.66
C ALA A 78 -5.81 -5.05 -23.40
N GLY A 79 -5.24 -5.54 -22.28
CA GLY A 79 -5.18 -4.81 -21.01
C GLY A 79 -6.49 -4.80 -20.23
N THR A 80 -7.53 -5.47 -20.74
CA THR A 80 -8.84 -5.56 -20.07
C THR A 80 -8.76 -6.53 -18.89
N GLU A 81 -9.32 -6.14 -17.76
CA GLU A 81 -9.43 -7.02 -16.61
C GLU A 81 -10.38 -8.17 -16.90
N ILE A 82 -9.97 -9.37 -16.54
CA ILE A 82 -10.74 -10.60 -16.71
C ILE A 82 -10.91 -11.30 -15.37
N GLU A 83 -12.08 -11.88 -15.19
CA GLU A 83 -12.43 -12.62 -13.98
C GLU A 83 -11.64 -13.92 -13.86
N GLY A 84 -11.66 -14.51 -12.67
CA GLY A 84 -11.05 -15.79 -12.38
C GLY A 84 -10.95 -16.06 -10.89
N ILE A 85 -10.65 -17.29 -10.56
CA ILE A 85 -10.40 -17.73 -9.18
C ILE A 85 -8.91 -18.04 -9.04
N VAL A 86 -8.26 -17.34 -8.13
CA VAL A 86 -6.84 -17.50 -7.82
C VAL A 86 -6.68 -18.45 -6.66
N SER A 87 -6.04 -19.58 -6.88
CA SER A 87 -5.63 -20.49 -5.81
C SER A 87 -4.34 -19.99 -5.18
N VAL A 88 -4.41 -19.58 -3.92
CA VAL A 88 -3.28 -18.98 -3.18
C VAL A 88 -2.67 -20.01 -2.23
N SER A 89 -1.36 -20.18 -2.31
CA SER A 89 -0.57 -21.06 -1.45
C SER A 89 0.63 -20.34 -0.86
N VAL A 90 0.95 -20.66 0.40
CA VAL A 90 2.18 -20.20 1.08
C VAL A 90 2.93 -21.46 1.55
N TYR A 91 4.24 -21.55 1.28
CA TYR A 91 5.03 -22.78 1.52
C TYR A 91 4.40 -24.05 0.95
N CYS A 92 3.92 -24.00 -0.27
CA CYS A 92 3.24 -25.12 -0.94
C CYS A 92 1.96 -25.60 -0.24
N ARG A 93 1.49 -24.90 0.80
CA ARG A 93 0.23 -25.19 1.47
C ARG A 93 -0.83 -24.22 0.96
N LYS A 94 -1.92 -24.76 0.40
CA LYS A 94 -3.06 -23.95 -0.03
C LYS A 94 -3.67 -23.25 1.18
N ILE A 95 -3.88 -21.94 1.02
CA ILE A 95 -4.47 -21.06 2.05
C ILE A 95 -5.93 -20.78 1.71
N SER A 96 -6.20 -20.35 0.47
CA SER A 96 -7.53 -19.93 0.03
C SER A 96 -7.67 -19.94 -1.48
N ASP A 97 -8.90 -19.91 -1.94
CA ASP A 97 -9.28 -19.51 -3.29
C ASP A 97 -9.87 -18.09 -3.20
N VAL A 98 -9.41 -17.19 -4.06
CA VAL A 98 -9.73 -15.76 -4.03
C VAL A 98 -10.17 -15.31 -5.42
N GLU A 99 -11.25 -14.57 -5.53
CA GLU A 99 -11.67 -13.97 -6.79
C GLU A 99 -10.68 -12.85 -7.21
N VAL A 100 -10.40 -12.75 -8.50
CA VAL A 100 -9.63 -11.64 -9.07
C VAL A 100 -10.30 -10.31 -8.69
N GLY A 101 -9.50 -9.31 -8.33
CA GLY A 101 -9.99 -7.99 -7.89
C GLY A 101 -10.44 -7.92 -6.42
N LYS A 102 -10.60 -9.06 -5.73
CA LYS A 102 -10.98 -9.07 -4.30
C LYS A 102 -9.75 -9.03 -3.39
N ALA A 103 -9.89 -8.30 -2.28
CA ALA A 103 -8.84 -8.25 -1.26
C ALA A 103 -8.77 -9.57 -0.47
N PHE A 104 -7.60 -10.16 -0.42
CA PHE A 104 -7.29 -11.34 0.37
C PHE A 104 -6.35 -10.95 1.53
N THR A 105 -6.70 -11.34 2.75
CA THR A 105 -5.85 -11.08 3.92
C THR A 105 -4.93 -12.27 4.18
N LEU A 106 -3.63 -12.01 4.22
CA LEU A 106 -2.63 -13.02 4.57
C LEU A 106 -2.85 -13.51 6.01
N PRO A 107 -2.52 -14.79 6.30
CA PRO A 107 -2.60 -15.33 7.66
C PRO A 107 -1.73 -14.54 8.64
N ARG A 108 -2.30 -14.14 9.78
CA ARG A 108 -1.59 -13.38 10.82
C ARG A 108 -0.57 -14.20 11.62
N ASN A 109 -0.61 -15.53 11.50
CA ASN A 109 0.28 -16.45 12.22
C ASN A 109 1.59 -16.75 11.48
N LEU A 110 1.90 -16.02 10.41
CA LEU A 110 3.18 -16.15 9.73
C LEU A 110 4.30 -15.64 10.66
N ALA A 111 5.31 -16.47 10.89
CA ALA A 111 6.48 -16.09 11.68
C ALA A 111 7.33 -15.04 10.94
N SER A 112 8.18 -14.29 11.68
CA SER A 112 9.19 -13.45 11.04
C SER A 112 10.13 -14.30 10.18
N GLY A 113 10.38 -13.88 8.94
CA GLY A 113 11.21 -14.61 7.98
C GLY A 113 10.80 -14.36 6.53
N VAL A 114 11.49 -15.06 5.62
CA VAL A 114 11.20 -15.02 4.19
C VAL A 114 10.12 -16.06 3.88
N HIS A 115 9.09 -15.65 3.18
CA HIS A 115 7.98 -16.48 2.75
C HIS A 115 7.89 -16.53 1.23
N SER A 116 7.30 -17.58 0.68
CA SER A 116 7.02 -17.73 -0.75
C SER A 116 5.53 -17.90 -0.95
N LEU A 117 4.95 -17.01 -1.73
CA LEU A 117 3.56 -17.07 -2.19
C LEU A 117 3.54 -17.65 -3.60
N LEU A 118 2.65 -18.61 -3.82
CA LEU A 118 2.31 -19.14 -5.13
C LEU A 118 0.83 -18.86 -5.37
N ALA A 119 0.52 -18.17 -6.45
CA ALA A 119 -0.83 -17.87 -6.89
C ALA A 119 -1.05 -18.42 -8.29
N ILE A 120 -2.10 -19.21 -8.48
CA ILE A 120 -2.42 -19.87 -9.75
C ILE A 120 -3.86 -19.51 -10.12
N CYS A 121 -4.06 -19.03 -11.35
CA CYS A 121 -5.37 -18.81 -11.95
C CYS A 121 -5.35 -19.40 -13.37
N GLU A 122 -6.02 -20.51 -13.56
CA GLU A 122 -6.00 -21.28 -14.81
C GLU A 122 -4.56 -21.58 -15.29
N LYS A 123 -4.11 -20.95 -16.39
CA LYS A 123 -2.75 -21.10 -16.95
C LYS A 123 -1.75 -20.11 -16.37
N ASP A 124 -2.22 -19.08 -15.66
CA ASP A 124 -1.38 -18.02 -15.10
C ASP A 124 -0.85 -18.42 -13.73
N THR A 125 0.43 -18.17 -13.52
CA THR A 125 1.10 -18.48 -12.25
C THR A 125 2.01 -17.35 -11.83
N ILE A 126 1.91 -16.95 -10.56
CA ILE A 126 2.83 -16.02 -9.90
C ILE A 126 3.52 -16.78 -8.77
N LYS A 127 4.83 -16.62 -8.70
CA LYS A 127 5.63 -17.01 -7.54
C LYS A 127 6.39 -15.77 -7.06
N GLN A 128 6.09 -15.33 -5.84
CA GLN A 128 6.70 -14.15 -5.24
C GLN A 128 7.22 -14.48 -3.85
N SER A 129 8.39 -13.95 -3.53
CA SER A 129 8.93 -13.98 -2.17
C SER A 129 8.59 -12.68 -1.46
N PHE A 130 8.29 -12.78 -0.17
CA PHE A 130 8.02 -11.64 0.69
C PHE A 130 8.58 -11.87 2.09
N VAL A 131 8.80 -10.80 2.81
CA VAL A 131 9.38 -10.82 4.16
C VAL A 131 8.32 -10.41 5.16
N ILE A 132 8.11 -11.23 6.16
CA ILE A 132 7.36 -10.86 7.38
C ILE A 132 8.37 -10.54 8.48
N PHE A 133 8.15 -9.45 9.17
CA PHE A 133 8.98 -9.02 10.31
C PHE A 133 8.13 -8.39 11.41
N SER A 134 8.71 -8.22 12.59
CA SER A 134 8.08 -7.60 13.75
C SER A 134 8.96 -6.50 14.31
N MET A 135 8.34 -5.49 14.93
CA MET A 135 9.07 -4.46 15.68
C MET A 135 9.83 -5.02 16.89
N ASN A 136 9.50 -6.25 17.33
CA ASN A 136 10.16 -6.96 18.40
C ASN A 136 11.37 -7.79 17.94
N ASP A 137 11.59 -7.92 16.63
CA ASP A 137 12.72 -8.65 16.10
C ASP A 137 14.02 -7.94 16.51
N LYS A 138 14.99 -8.72 16.99
CA LYS A 138 16.28 -8.21 17.46
C LYS A 138 17.36 -8.27 16.38
N ARG A 139 17.10 -8.96 15.29
CA ARG A 139 18.00 -9.12 14.16
C ARG A 139 17.21 -9.03 12.85
N PRO A 140 17.83 -8.54 11.76
CA PRO A 140 17.22 -8.60 10.45
C PRO A 140 16.85 -10.05 10.08
N VAL A 141 15.65 -10.24 9.58
CA VAL A 141 15.14 -11.57 9.18
C VAL A 141 15.71 -12.04 7.84
N ILE A 142 16.38 -11.13 7.13
CA ILE A 142 17.15 -11.39 5.90
C ILE A 142 18.60 -10.94 6.09
N SER A 143 19.52 -11.51 5.31
CA SER A 143 20.90 -11.04 5.29
C SER A 143 21.00 -9.74 4.49
N THR A 144 21.09 -8.62 5.18
CA THR A 144 21.22 -7.30 4.57
C THR A 144 22.17 -6.42 5.37
N PRO A 145 23.06 -5.63 4.74
CA PRO A 145 23.81 -4.60 5.42
C PRO A 145 22.95 -3.37 5.77
N ASP A 146 21.78 -3.27 5.14
CA ASP A 146 20.87 -2.13 5.20
C ASP A 146 19.47 -2.61 5.52
N TRP A 147 19.04 -2.43 6.79
CA TRP A 147 17.68 -2.64 7.24
C TRP A 147 17.10 -1.33 7.70
N TYR A 148 16.02 -0.91 7.07
CA TYR A 148 15.30 0.28 7.45
C TYR A 148 13.79 0.09 7.28
N TYR A 149 13.02 0.54 8.26
CA TYR A 149 11.55 0.56 8.19
C TYR A 149 11.00 1.71 9.01
N LEU A 150 10.05 2.43 8.42
CA LEU A 150 9.25 3.47 9.06
C LEU A 150 7.78 3.06 9.02
N SER A 151 7.11 3.01 10.18
CA SER A 151 5.73 2.55 10.26
C SER A 151 4.71 3.55 9.73
N SER A 152 5.00 4.85 9.86
CA SER A 152 4.16 5.95 9.38
C SER A 152 4.98 7.24 9.25
N ASP A 153 4.69 8.04 8.24
CA ASP A 153 5.24 9.37 8.04
C ASP A 153 4.48 10.47 8.82
N ARG A 154 3.52 10.04 9.66
CA ARG A 154 2.68 10.94 10.44
C ARG A 154 2.39 10.38 11.82
N PHE A 155 2.44 11.25 12.83
CA PHE A 155 1.99 10.90 14.16
C PHE A 155 0.49 10.62 14.19
N SER A 156 0.08 9.64 15.00
CA SER A 156 -1.32 9.41 15.29
C SER A 156 -1.86 10.50 16.22
N SER A 157 -3.12 10.87 16.03
CA SER A 157 -3.88 11.68 17.01
C SER A 157 -4.29 10.87 18.23
N GLU A 158 -4.30 9.53 18.12
CA GLU A 158 -4.65 8.63 19.22
C GLU A 158 -3.43 8.40 20.12
N LYS A 159 -3.64 8.54 21.44
CA LYS A 159 -2.60 8.23 22.44
C LYS A 159 -2.32 6.72 22.46
N GLY A 160 -1.05 6.37 22.64
CA GLY A 160 -0.60 4.98 22.69
C GLY A 160 -0.45 4.30 21.32
N ASN A 161 -0.50 5.07 20.24
CA ASN A 161 -0.22 4.59 18.89
C ASN A 161 1.04 5.29 18.33
N PRO A 162 2.24 4.90 18.79
CA PRO A 162 3.48 5.55 18.38
C PRO A 162 3.89 5.20 16.96
N VAL A 163 4.69 6.07 16.37
CA VAL A 163 5.41 5.78 15.14
C VAL A 163 6.69 5.04 15.47
N TYR A 164 6.95 3.95 14.77
CA TYR A 164 8.13 3.12 14.93
C TYR A 164 9.11 3.35 13.78
N VAL A 165 10.36 3.50 14.12
CA VAL A 165 11.49 3.41 13.19
C VAL A 165 12.36 2.24 13.61
N GLN A 166 12.55 1.27 12.72
CA GLN A 166 13.43 0.14 12.94
C GLN A 166 14.56 0.17 11.93
N PHE A 167 15.80 0.10 12.39
CA PHE A 167 16.99 0.12 11.54
C PHE A 167 18.09 -0.77 12.09
N GLY A 168 19.01 -1.16 11.24
CA GLY A 168 20.13 -1.98 11.63
C GLY A 168 20.80 -2.73 10.51
N SER A 169 21.57 -3.75 10.85
CA SER A 169 22.34 -4.54 9.89
C SER A 169 22.43 -6.00 10.34
N SER A 170 22.45 -6.92 9.38
CA SER A 170 22.84 -8.32 9.65
C SER A 170 24.35 -8.52 9.78
N LYS A 171 25.15 -7.49 9.43
CA LYS A 171 26.61 -7.53 9.47
C LYS A 171 27.12 -7.16 10.87
N ARG A 172 28.33 -7.64 11.19
CA ARG A 172 29.00 -7.30 12.44
C ARG A 172 29.80 -6.01 12.32
N ASP A 173 30.21 -5.45 13.43
CA ASP A 173 31.10 -4.28 13.54
C ASP A 173 30.57 -3.06 12.77
N SER A 174 29.30 -2.77 12.95
CA SER A 174 28.64 -1.63 12.35
C SER A 174 28.07 -0.69 13.43
N TYR A 175 28.19 0.61 13.19
CA TYR A 175 27.62 1.67 14.02
C TYR A 175 26.79 2.58 13.15
N ALA A 176 25.55 2.87 13.58
CA ALA A 176 24.71 3.88 12.97
C ALA A 176 24.84 5.18 13.74
N TYR A 177 25.10 6.25 13.02
CA TYR A 177 25.01 7.62 13.53
C TYR A 177 23.60 8.10 13.28
N TYR A 178 23.04 8.82 14.27
CA TYR A 178 21.70 9.34 14.16
C TYR A 178 21.61 10.77 14.67
N ALA A 179 20.69 11.53 14.09
CA ALA A 179 20.32 12.84 14.58
C ALA A 179 18.80 13.03 14.43
N LEU A 180 18.16 13.48 15.51
CA LEU A 180 16.75 13.81 15.56
C LEU A 180 16.59 15.33 15.53
N PHE A 181 15.83 15.82 14.58
CA PHE A 181 15.59 17.24 14.37
C PHE A 181 14.10 17.58 14.54
N SER A 182 13.83 18.81 14.99
CA SER A 182 12.54 19.45 14.87
C SER A 182 12.77 20.85 14.28
N GLY A 183 12.35 21.05 13.02
CA GLY A 183 12.79 22.20 12.23
C GLY A 183 14.32 22.26 12.16
N ASP A 184 14.91 23.41 12.50
CA ASP A 184 16.36 23.60 12.52
C ASP A 184 17.04 23.19 13.82
N LYS A 185 16.26 22.70 14.80
CA LYS A 185 16.78 22.34 16.13
C LYS A 185 17.14 20.86 16.20
N VAL A 186 18.37 20.55 16.55
CA VAL A 186 18.80 19.20 16.93
C VAL A 186 18.24 18.89 18.33
N LEU A 187 17.41 17.87 18.43
CA LEU A 187 16.86 17.39 19.72
C LEU A 187 17.78 16.36 20.37
N GLU A 188 18.31 15.46 19.56
CA GLU A 188 19.15 14.36 20.00
C GLU A 188 20.10 13.95 18.87
N SER A 189 21.30 13.54 19.19
CA SER A 189 22.24 12.94 18.24
C SER A 189 23.18 11.96 18.94
N GLY A 190 23.72 11.00 18.20
CA GLY A 190 24.63 10.03 18.75
C GLY A 190 24.99 8.92 17.79
N ALA A 191 25.63 7.90 18.35
CA ALA A 191 25.95 6.66 17.65
C ALA A 191 25.40 5.46 18.42
N VAL A 192 24.91 4.47 17.69
CA VAL A 192 24.40 3.23 18.25
C VAL A 192 25.01 2.05 17.52
N LYS A 193 25.39 1.02 18.25
CA LYS A 193 25.93 -0.22 17.68
C LYS A 193 24.77 -1.02 17.04
N ILE A 194 24.93 -1.39 15.76
CA ILE A 194 23.99 -2.21 14.98
C ILE A 194 24.63 -3.55 14.57
N ASP A 195 25.42 -4.13 15.46
CA ASP A 195 26.21 -5.35 15.26
C ASP A 195 25.32 -6.59 15.14
N SER A 196 25.00 -6.99 13.90
CA SER A 196 24.06 -8.07 13.60
C SER A 196 22.74 -7.93 14.39
N SER A 197 22.26 -6.70 14.51
CA SER A 197 21.11 -6.35 15.36
C SER A 197 20.24 -5.25 14.77
N LEU A 198 19.03 -5.19 15.29
CA LEU A 198 18.04 -4.13 14.99
C LEU A 198 17.86 -3.24 16.21
N VAL A 199 17.75 -1.96 15.94
CA VAL A 199 17.33 -0.91 16.88
C VAL A 199 15.94 -0.47 16.49
N THR A 200 15.01 -0.52 17.44
CA THR A 200 13.65 -0.01 17.25
C THR A 200 13.46 1.21 18.13
N ARG A 201 13.12 2.34 17.52
CA ARG A 201 12.76 3.58 18.23
C ARG A 201 11.27 3.84 18.09
N GLN A 202 10.67 4.38 19.16
CA GLN A 202 9.26 4.75 19.21
C GLN A 202 9.16 6.26 19.38
N PHE A 203 8.27 6.87 18.62
CA PHE A 203 8.02 8.29 18.68
C PHE A 203 6.53 8.53 18.90
N GLU A 204 6.19 9.19 19.99
CA GLU A 204 4.87 9.77 20.22
C GLU A 204 4.95 11.28 20.01
N TYR A 205 3.89 11.88 19.51
CA TYR A 205 3.86 13.31 19.28
C TYR A 205 3.98 14.07 20.59
N LYS A 206 4.88 15.06 20.62
CA LYS A 206 5.08 15.99 21.71
C LYS A 206 4.95 17.41 21.18
N ALA A 207 4.46 18.33 22.02
CA ALA A 207 4.32 19.74 21.63
C ALA A 207 5.65 20.38 21.17
N GLU A 208 6.78 19.95 21.75
CA GLU A 208 8.12 20.40 21.37
C GLU A 208 8.53 20.04 19.94
N TYR A 209 7.83 19.09 19.31
CA TYR A 209 8.08 18.67 17.93
C TYR A 209 7.48 19.62 16.89
N GLY A 210 6.61 20.57 17.29
CA GLY A 210 6.01 21.53 16.38
C GLY A 210 5.31 20.85 15.21
N ASP A 211 5.78 21.09 13.97
CA ASP A 211 5.21 20.48 12.78
C ASP A 211 5.65 19.02 12.53
N GLY A 212 6.56 18.53 13.34
CA GLY A 212 7.06 17.15 13.28
C GLY A 212 8.52 17.00 13.60
N VAL A 213 9.04 15.80 13.36
CA VAL A 213 10.45 15.48 13.55
C VAL A 213 11.03 14.78 12.32
N CYS A 214 12.34 14.92 12.14
CA CYS A 214 13.11 14.17 11.18
C CYS A 214 14.22 13.41 11.90
N LEU A 215 14.23 12.08 11.78
CA LEU A 215 15.32 11.23 12.21
C LEU A 215 16.22 10.92 11.02
N SER A 216 17.41 11.49 11.00
CA SER A 216 18.46 11.15 10.04
C SER A 216 19.32 10.03 10.58
N LEU A 217 19.62 9.06 9.74
CA LEU A 217 20.41 7.86 10.05
C LEU A 217 21.48 7.69 8.98
N ALA A 218 22.71 7.35 9.40
CA ALA A 218 23.80 7.04 8.48
C ALA A 218 24.73 5.98 9.07
N TRP A 219 25.16 5.03 8.26
CA TRP A 219 26.22 4.08 8.59
C TRP A 219 27.00 3.66 7.37
N VAL A 220 28.24 3.24 7.59
CA VAL A 220 29.12 2.75 6.51
C VAL A 220 29.39 1.29 6.72
N ARG A 221 29.27 0.51 5.64
CA ARG A 221 29.65 -0.89 5.63
C ARG A 221 30.30 -1.27 4.30
N ASP A 222 31.45 -1.95 4.39
CA ASP A 222 32.20 -2.42 3.20
C ASP A 222 32.48 -1.31 2.18
N GLY A 223 32.73 -0.07 2.66
CA GLY A 223 32.97 1.10 1.83
C GLY A 223 31.70 1.74 1.24
N VAL A 224 30.51 1.22 1.51
CA VAL A 224 29.23 1.76 1.07
C VAL A 224 28.59 2.54 2.21
N LEU A 225 28.16 3.77 1.91
CA LEU A 225 27.35 4.61 2.81
C LEU A 225 25.87 4.27 2.63
N TYR A 226 25.19 4.02 3.74
CA TYR A 226 23.73 3.85 3.83
C TYR A 226 23.17 5.03 4.61
N GLU A 227 22.18 5.70 4.02
CA GLU A 227 21.54 6.87 4.60
C GLU A 227 20.02 6.73 4.54
N HIS A 228 19.34 7.07 5.64
CA HIS A 228 17.90 7.09 5.72
C HIS A 228 17.43 8.35 6.44
N SER A 229 16.27 8.84 6.03
CA SER A 229 15.60 9.96 6.65
C SER A 229 14.14 9.59 6.93
N ALA A 230 13.78 9.57 8.21
CA ALA A 230 12.42 9.35 8.67
C ALA A 230 11.78 10.68 9.07
N THR A 231 11.05 11.31 8.17
CA THR A 231 10.26 12.50 8.47
C THR A 231 8.89 12.09 8.96
N ILE A 232 8.53 12.52 10.18
CA ILE A 232 7.27 12.20 10.83
C ILE A 232 6.56 13.52 11.15
N THR A 233 5.47 13.79 10.42
CA THR A 233 4.72 15.05 10.53
C THR A 233 3.73 15.01 11.68
N LYS A 234 3.32 16.18 12.17
CA LYS A 234 2.32 16.31 13.24
C LYS A 234 1.01 15.56 12.90
N PRO A 235 0.21 15.18 13.91
CA PRO A 235 -1.10 14.59 13.67
C PRO A 235 -1.99 15.51 12.84
N LEU A 236 -2.86 14.93 12.03
CA LEU A 236 -3.94 15.70 11.41
C LEU A 236 -4.89 16.20 12.50
N ALA A 237 -5.27 17.47 12.40
CA ALA A 237 -6.37 17.98 13.22
C ALA A 237 -7.63 17.16 12.92
N ASP A 238 -8.30 16.69 13.96
CA ASP A 238 -9.60 16.05 13.80
C ASP A 238 -10.62 17.11 13.37
N LYS A 239 -11.07 17.00 12.12
CA LYS A 239 -12.10 17.88 11.52
C LYS A 239 -13.46 17.19 11.45
N SER A 240 -13.63 16.06 12.14
CA SER A 240 -14.91 15.38 12.16
C SER A 240 -15.97 16.27 12.80
N LEU A 241 -17.13 16.29 12.17
CA LEU A 241 -18.29 17.03 12.65
C LEU A 241 -19.37 16.04 13.05
N SER A 242 -19.95 16.27 14.22
CA SER A 242 -21.12 15.54 14.69
C SER A 242 -22.36 16.39 14.47
N MET A 243 -23.36 15.83 13.79
CA MET A 243 -24.62 16.49 13.51
C MET A 243 -25.74 15.82 14.30
N LYS A 244 -26.55 16.61 14.99
CA LYS A 244 -27.70 16.13 15.75
C LYS A 244 -28.88 17.06 15.59
N TRP A 245 -30.04 16.49 15.26
CA TRP A 245 -31.29 17.22 15.30
C TRP A 245 -31.69 17.50 16.75
N THR A 246 -31.86 18.78 17.09
CA THR A 246 -32.30 19.21 18.42
C THR A 246 -33.81 19.30 18.46
N THR A 247 -34.42 19.81 17.36
CA THR A 247 -35.86 19.81 17.17
C THR A 247 -36.17 19.21 15.80
N PHE A 248 -36.99 18.17 15.78
CA PHE A 248 -37.36 17.47 14.59
C PHE A 248 -38.69 16.75 14.75
N ARG A 249 -39.61 16.94 13.82
CA ARG A 249 -40.84 16.16 13.71
C ARG A 249 -40.81 15.33 12.43
N ASN A 250 -41.13 14.06 12.58
CA ASN A 250 -41.14 13.12 11.46
C ASN A 250 -42.49 13.04 10.72
N ARG A 251 -43.49 13.80 11.14
CA ARG A 251 -44.79 13.90 10.48
C ARG A 251 -45.28 15.34 10.51
N LEU A 252 -45.64 15.85 9.36
CA LEU A 252 -46.18 17.20 9.18
C LEU A 252 -47.52 17.13 8.46
N GLN A 253 -48.39 18.11 8.72
CA GLN A 253 -49.60 18.29 7.91
C GLN A 253 -49.33 19.21 6.74
N PRO A 254 -50.05 19.05 5.59
CA PRO A 254 -49.90 19.95 4.47
C PRO A 254 -50.12 21.42 4.86
N GLY A 255 -49.21 22.31 4.46
CA GLY A 255 -49.25 23.74 4.80
C GLY A 255 -48.77 24.11 6.22
N GLN A 256 -48.39 23.14 7.04
CA GLN A 256 -47.85 23.41 8.37
C GLN A 256 -46.46 24.03 8.28
N ARG A 257 -46.25 25.18 8.97
CA ARG A 257 -44.90 25.73 9.17
C ARG A 257 -44.20 24.98 10.30
N GLU A 258 -42.96 24.58 10.07
CA GLU A 258 -42.12 23.90 11.05
C GLU A 258 -40.73 24.49 11.05
N THR A 259 -40.08 24.48 12.21
CA THR A 259 -38.69 24.89 12.39
C THR A 259 -37.91 23.72 12.95
N TRP A 260 -36.92 23.28 12.18
CA TRP A 260 -35.98 22.24 12.61
C TRP A 260 -34.66 22.86 13.00
N THR A 261 -34.09 22.39 14.10
CA THR A 261 -32.81 22.88 14.58
C THR A 261 -31.80 21.76 14.52
N LEU A 262 -30.73 22.00 13.77
CA LEU A 262 -29.58 21.13 13.65
C LEU A 262 -28.43 21.70 14.49
N SER A 263 -27.90 20.91 15.40
CA SER A 263 -26.67 21.24 16.13
C SER A 263 -25.49 20.57 15.43
N VAL A 264 -24.47 21.34 15.13
CA VAL A 264 -23.20 20.84 14.56
C VAL A 264 -22.11 21.11 15.59
N THR A 265 -21.40 20.06 15.98
CA THR A 265 -20.31 20.14 16.94
C THR A 265 -19.05 19.51 16.37
N ASP A 266 -17.89 19.99 16.82
CA ASP A 266 -16.59 19.39 16.52
C ASP A 266 -16.36 18.09 17.31
N SER A 267 -15.21 17.48 17.15
CA SER A 267 -14.79 16.26 17.84
C SER A 267 -14.69 16.42 19.37
N GLU A 268 -14.58 17.66 19.88
CA GLU A 268 -14.57 17.98 21.30
C GLU A 268 -15.98 18.28 21.84
N GLY A 269 -17.00 18.25 20.99
CA GLY A 269 -18.38 18.57 21.35
C GLY A 269 -18.68 20.07 21.42
N LYS A 270 -17.78 20.94 20.97
CA LYS A 270 -17.99 22.39 20.90
C LYS A 270 -18.76 22.75 19.63
N PRO A 271 -19.59 23.82 19.66
CA PRO A 271 -20.23 24.32 18.45
C PRO A 271 -19.21 24.60 17.34
N ALA A 272 -19.46 24.04 16.18
CA ALA A 272 -18.61 24.22 15.01
C ALA A 272 -19.24 25.17 13.99
N ASP A 273 -18.43 26.05 13.39
CA ASP A 273 -18.81 26.82 12.21
C ASP A 273 -18.66 25.92 10.98
N ALA A 274 -19.79 25.60 10.33
CA ALA A 274 -19.82 24.65 9.24
C ALA A 274 -20.86 25.03 8.18
N ASN A 275 -20.54 24.74 6.94
CA ASN A 275 -21.50 24.82 5.84
C ASN A 275 -22.34 23.55 5.80
N VAL A 276 -23.66 23.69 5.90
CA VAL A 276 -24.59 22.58 5.88
C VAL A 276 -25.44 22.65 4.62
N MET A 277 -25.51 21.55 3.87
CA MET A 277 -26.49 21.37 2.80
C MET A 277 -27.60 20.46 3.30
N ALA A 278 -28.83 20.94 3.26
CA ALA A 278 -30.00 20.16 3.63
C ALA A 278 -30.95 20.03 2.45
N THR A 279 -31.45 18.83 2.22
CA THR A 279 -32.48 18.54 1.22
C THR A 279 -33.69 17.91 1.89
N LEU A 280 -34.87 18.30 1.45
CA LEU A 280 -36.14 17.73 1.90
C LEU A 280 -36.89 17.22 0.68
N TYR A 281 -37.35 15.98 0.73
CA TYR A 281 -38.18 15.41 -0.29
C TYR A 281 -39.35 14.60 0.32
N ASP A 282 -40.42 14.47 -0.46
CA ASP A 282 -41.54 13.64 -0.03
C ASP A 282 -41.18 12.16 -0.15
N LYS A 283 -41.27 11.42 0.92
CA LYS A 283 -40.95 9.99 0.97
C LYS A 283 -41.84 9.13 0.05
N SER A 284 -43.02 9.62 -0.31
CA SER A 284 -43.89 8.94 -1.28
C SER A 284 -43.27 8.84 -2.68
N LEU A 285 -42.30 9.69 -3.01
CA LEU A 285 -41.57 9.63 -4.28
C LEU A 285 -40.68 8.37 -4.38
N GLU A 286 -40.20 7.81 -3.26
CA GLU A 286 -39.42 6.57 -3.26
C GLU A 286 -40.24 5.36 -3.71
N ALA A 287 -41.57 5.41 -3.57
CA ALA A 287 -42.45 4.36 -4.05
C ALA A 287 -42.69 4.41 -5.58
N ILE A 288 -42.39 5.56 -6.21
CA ILE A 288 -42.56 5.77 -7.66
C ILE A 288 -41.25 5.55 -8.40
N THR A 289 -40.14 5.99 -7.84
CA THR A 289 -38.80 5.83 -8.44
C THR A 289 -37.79 5.54 -7.31
N PRO A 290 -37.46 4.28 -7.08
CA PRO A 290 -36.41 3.94 -6.11
C PRO A 290 -35.07 4.49 -6.61
N PHE A 291 -34.34 5.18 -5.72
CA PHE A 291 -32.99 5.71 -5.95
C PHE A 291 -31.94 4.63 -5.75
#